data_d02a126475115453ae3db618a360b6bc
#
_entry.id   d02a126475115453ae3db618a360b6bc
#
_cell.length_a   1.000
_cell.length_b   1.000
_cell.length_c   1.000
_cell.angle_alpha   90.00
_cell.angle_beta   90.00
_cell.angle_gamma   90.00
#
_symmetry.space_group_name_H-M   'P 1'
#
loop_
_entity.id
_entity.type
_entity.pdbx_description
1 polymer ?
#
loop_
_entity_poly.entity_id
_entity_poly.type
_entity_poly.pdbx_seq_one_letter_code
_entity_poly.pdbx_strand_id
1 'polypeptide(L)'
;WGQGYAKEILREVCEFLFGEHKMRKLTCGLMANNPGMERVFSGLGFQVEGRFREADYFEGNYIDHIYMGCFRNEFINEKGN
;
A
#
# COMPACT_ATOMS: atom_id res chain seq x y z
N TRP A 1 -3.66 -7.54 -14.59
CA TRP A 1 -4.75 -8.42 -14.19
C TRP A 1 -5.00 -8.33 -12.73
N GLY A 2 -4.51 -8.90 -11.87
CA GLY A 2 -4.88 -8.84 -10.47
C GLY A 2 -4.67 -7.48 -9.83
N GLN A 3 -3.81 -6.64 -10.40
CA GLN A 3 -3.50 -5.36 -9.77
C GLN A 3 -4.66 -4.39 -9.80
N GLY A 4 -5.40 -4.35 -10.91
CA GLY A 4 -6.58 -3.49 -10.99
C GLY A 4 -7.64 -3.89 -10.00
N TYR A 5 -7.83 -5.19 -9.85
CA TYR A 5 -8.80 -5.72 -8.91
C TYR A 5 -8.38 -5.44 -7.47
N ALA A 6 -7.09 -5.65 -7.18
CA ALA A 6 -6.57 -5.39 -5.84
C ALA A 6 -6.70 -3.92 -5.49
N LYS A 7 -6.43 -3.04 -6.45
CA LYS A 7 -6.54 -1.61 -6.21
C LYS A 7 -7.97 -1.21 -5.87
N GLU A 8 -8.93 -1.82 -6.56
CA GLU A 8 -10.34 -1.52 -6.30
C GLU A 8 -10.74 -1.93 -4.89
N ILE A 9 -10.34 -3.14 -4.49
CA ILE A 9 -10.67 -3.64 -3.15
C ILE A 9 -10.01 -2.77 -2.08
N LEU A 10 -8.73 -2.47 -2.28
CA LEU A 10 -7.99 -1.67 -1.29
C LEU A 10 -8.52 -0.26 -1.21
N ARG A 11 -8.97 0.30 -2.33
CA ARG A 11 -9.59 1.62 -2.29
C ARG A 11 -10.82 1.62 -1.39
N GLU A 12 -11.66 0.59 -1.52
CA GLU A 12 -12.87 0.52 -0.71
C GLU A 12 -12.55 0.34 0.77
N VAL A 13 -11.53 -0.48 1.06
CA VAL A 13 -11.11 -0.65 2.45
C VAL A 13 -10.61 0.68 3.02
N CYS A 14 -9.81 1.40 2.26
CA CYS A 14 -9.29 2.69 2.72
C CYS A 14 -10.40 3.72 2.90
N GLU A 15 -11.36 3.75 1.97
CA GLU A 15 -12.51 4.64 2.12
C GLU A 15 -13.24 4.38 3.42
N PHE A 16 -13.42 3.11 3.74
CA PHE A 16 -14.12 2.73 4.94
C PHE A 16 -13.33 3.16 6.18
N LEU A 17 -12.04 2.90 6.18
CA LEU A 17 -11.23 3.22 7.35
C LEU A 17 -11.03 4.71 7.54
N PHE A 18 -10.82 5.45 6.46
CA PHE A 18 -10.66 6.89 6.57
C PHE A 18 -12.00 7.59 6.81
N GLY A 19 -13.06 7.09 6.21
CA GLY A 19 -14.37 7.73 6.30
C GLY A 19 -15.16 7.32 7.52
N GLU A 20 -15.53 6.03 7.58
CA GLU A 20 -16.38 5.54 8.67
C GLU A 20 -15.64 5.55 10.00
N HIS A 21 -14.41 5.05 10.00
CA HIS A 21 -13.64 4.94 11.24
C HIS A 21 -12.76 6.14 11.51
N LYS A 22 -12.71 7.09 10.57
CA LYS A 22 -12.01 8.34 10.73
C LYS A 22 -10.56 8.17 11.16
N MET A 23 -9.92 7.14 10.62
CA MET A 23 -8.51 6.89 10.88
C MET A 23 -7.69 8.07 10.35
N ARG A 24 -6.66 8.44 11.10
CA ARG A 24 -5.80 9.54 10.70
C ARG A 24 -4.78 9.11 9.67
N LYS A 25 -4.29 7.89 9.79
CA LYS A 25 -3.22 7.40 8.94
C LYS A 25 -3.35 5.89 8.81
N LEU A 26 -3.08 5.39 7.63
CA LEU A 26 -3.00 3.96 7.37
C LEU A 26 -1.60 3.62 6.91
N THR A 27 -1.11 2.46 7.32
CA THR A 27 0.21 1.99 6.91
C THR A 27 0.10 0.60 6.34
N CYS A 28 1.09 0.23 5.54
CA CYS A 28 1.20 -1.13 5.04
C CYS A 28 2.66 -1.50 4.91
N GLY A 29 2.92 -2.80 4.90
CA GLY A 29 4.27 -3.31 4.70
C GLY A 29 4.25 -4.33 3.60
N LEU A 30 5.28 -4.32 2.76
CA LEU A 30 5.39 -5.29 1.69
C LEU A 30 6.84 -5.63 1.41
N MET A 31 7.04 -6.78 0.78
CA MET A 31 8.37 -7.16 0.37
C MET A 31 8.72 -6.45 -0.94
N ALA A 32 9.99 -6.07 -1.05
CA ALA A 32 10.42 -5.26 -2.19
C ALA A 32 10.35 -6.01 -3.52
N ASN A 33 10.17 -7.32 -3.48
CA ASN A 33 10.06 -8.09 -4.71
C ASN A 33 8.66 -8.05 -5.31
N ASN A 34 7.79 -7.18 -4.80
CA ASN A 34 6.43 -7.07 -5.31
C ASN A 34 6.14 -5.64 -5.77
N PRO A 35 6.76 -5.21 -6.89
CA PRO A 35 6.55 -3.83 -7.36
C PRO A 35 5.11 -3.56 -7.79
N GLY A 36 4.38 -4.62 -8.16
CA GLY A 36 2.98 -4.43 -8.52
C GLY A 36 2.16 -3.89 -7.37
N MET A 37 2.35 -4.46 -6.18
CA MET A 37 1.62 -3.97 -5.00
C MET A 37 2.10 -2.60 -4.56
N GLU A 38 3.38 -2.32 -4.73
CA GLU A 38 3.88 -0.99 -4.42
C GLU A 38 3.20 0.05 -5.30
N ARG A 39 3.01 -0.26 -6.58
CA ARG A 39 2.30 0.65 -7.49
C ARG A 39 0.85 0.82 -7.09
N VAL A 40 0.21 -0.26 -6.64
CA VAL A 40 -1.18 -0.18 -6.20
C VAL A 40 -1.31 0.81 -5.04
N PHE A 41 -0.47 0.65 -4.02
CA PHE A 41 -0.55 1.55 -2.87
C PHE A 41 -0.15 2.97 -3.23
N SER A 42 0.86 3.14 -4.07
CA SER A 42 1.23 4.50 -4.53
C SER A 42 0.05 5.16 -5.25
N GLY A 43 -0.68 4.39 -6.05
CA GLY A 43 -1.83 4.92 -6.76
C GLY A 43 -2.97 5.32 -5.85
N LEU A 44 -2.99 4.80 -4.63
CA LEU A 44 -3.99 5.18 -3.63
C LEU A 44 -3.52 6.32 -2.72
N GLY A 45 -2.31 6.80 -2.93
CA GLY A 45 -1.80 7.94 -2.16
C GLY A 45 -0.80 7.57 -1.09
N PHE A 46 -0.44 6.29 -0.98
CA PHE A 46 0.57 5.88 -0.01
C PHE A 46 1.96 6.28 -0.49
N GLN A 47 2.81 6.63 0.45
CA GLN A 47 4.19 7.01 0.18
C GLN A 47 5.12 6.10 0.94
N VAL A 48 6.29 5.85 0.37
CA VAL A 48 7.30 5.04 1.05
C VAL A 48 7.83 5.83 2.25
N GLU A 49 7.78 5.19 3.42
CA GLU A 49 8.26 5.82 4.65
C GLU A 49 9.51 5.15 5.18
N GLY A 50 9.79 3.96 4.72
CA GLY A 50 11.00 3.29 5.17
C GLY A 50 11.31 2.10 4.31
N ARG A 51 12.60 1.76 4.24
CA ARG A 51 13.06 0.58 3.54
C ARG A 51 14.08 -0.10 4.44
N PHE A 52 13.79 -1.35 4.79
CA PHE A 52 14.66 -2.11 5.68
C PHE A 52 15.38 -3.16 4.86
N ARG A 53 16.71 -3.07 4.86
CA ARG A 53 17.50 -3.94 4.02
C ARG A 53 17.44 -5.38 4.52
N GLU A 54 17.10 -6.30 3.61
CA GLU A 54 17.16 -7.73 3.87
C GLU A 54 16.39 -8.15 5.12
N ALA A 55 15.26 -7.48 5.35
CA ALA A 55 14.46 -7.73 6.54
C ALA A 55 13.53 -8.92 6.39
N ASP A 56 13.26 -9.34 5.16
CA ASP A 56 12.37 -10.47 4.88
C ASP A 56 13.16 -11.60 4.23
N TYR A 57 12.67 -12.82 4.41
CA TYR A 57 13.27 -14.00 3.79
C TYR A 57 12.22 -14.69 2.94
N PHE A 58 12.53 -14.91 1.68
CA PHE A 58 11.58 -15.51 0.77
C PHE A 58 12.30 -16.37 -0.26
N GLU A 59 11.93 -17.64 -0.29
CA GLU A 59 12.45 -18.60 -1.27
C GLU A 59 13.97 -18.56 -1.37
N GLY A 60 14.62 -18.60 -0.21
CA GLY A 60 16.07 -18.69 -0.17
C GLY A 60 16.81 -17.37 -0.30
N ASN A 61 16.10 -16.27 -0.42
CA ASN A 61 16.73 -14.98 -0.60
C ASN A 61 16.27 -14.00 0.47
N TYR A 62 17.17 -13.09 0.85
CA TYR A 62 16.81 -11.99 1.74
C TYR A 62 16.32 -10.82 0.90
N ILE A 63 15.17 -10.31 1.25
CA ILE A 63 14.46 -9.28 0.49
C ILE A 63 14.26 -8.08 1.37
N ASP A 64 14.39 -6.89 0.79
CA ASP A 64 14.10 -5.67 1.55
C ASP A 64 12.62 -5.60 1.86
N HIS A 65 12.31 -4.96 2.98
CA HIS A 65 10.94 -4.71 3.40
C HIS A 65 10.65 -3.23 3.23
N ILE A 66 9.50 -2.91 2.64
CA ILE A 66 9.11 -1.53 2.37
C ILE A 66 7.90 -1.19 3.21
N TYR A 67 8.00 -0.10 3.96
CA TYR A 67 6.86 0.45 4.70
C TYR A 67 6.32 1.66 3.97
N MET A 68 5.00 1.70 3.83
CA MET A 68 4.32 2.82 3.19
C MET A 68 3.24 3.34 4.11
N GLY A 69 2.95 4.62 3.99
CA GLY A 69 1.92 5.23 4.81
C GLY A 69 1.12 6.25 4.02
N CYS A 70 -0.09 6.50 4.48
CA CYS A 70 -0.99 7.42 3.82
C CYS A 70 -1.82 8.12 4.88
N PHE A 71 -1.71 9.44 4.96
CA PHE A 71 -2.59 10.21 5.81
C PHE A 71 -3.94 10.40 5.12
N ARG A 72 -4.98 10.65 5.92
CA ARG A 72 -6.33 10.75 5.36
C ARG A 72 -6.40 11.75 4.22
N ASN A 73 -5.75 12.89 4.37
CA ASN A 73 -5.82 13.92 3.34
C ASN A 73 -4.96 13.61 2.11
N GLU A 74 -4.16 12.55 2.17
CA GLU A 74 -3.35 12.14 1.02
C GLU A 74 -4.04 11.06 0.19
N PHE A 75 -5.10 10.48 0.72
CA PHE A 75 -5.77 9.37 0.07
C PHE A 75 -6.39 9.80 -1.25
N ILE A 76 -6.09 9.05 -2.29
CA ILE A 76 -6.62 9.31 -3.62
C ILE A 76 -7.81 8.42 -3.84
N ASN A 77 -9.00 9.01 -3.80
CA ASN A 77 -10.25 8.28 -3.86
C ASN A 77 -10.91 8.43 -5.23
N GLU A 78 -10.13 8.28 -6.28
CA GLU A 78 -10.65 8.39 -7.64
C GLU A 78 -10.91 7.01 -8.19
N LYS A 79 -12.10 6.81 -8.68
CA LYS A 79 -12.49 5.55 -9.27
C LYS A 79 -12.24 5.56 -10.76
N GLY A 80 -11.98 4.36 -11.27
CA GLY A 80 -11.84 4.20 -12.69
C GLY A 80 -10.50 4.66 -13.17
N ASN A 81 -10.33 4.66 -14.41
CA ASN A 81 -9.07 4.93 -15.09
C ASN A 81 -7.89 4.52 -14.27
#